data_9148f89e77e174e12a7027f6900cf0fe
#
_entry.id   9148f89e77e174e12a7027f6900cf0fe
#
_cell.length_a   1.000
_cell.length_b   1.000
_cell.length_c   1.000
_cell.angle_alpha   90.00
_cell.angle_beta   90.00
_cell.angle_gamma   90.00
#
_symmetry.space_group_name_H-M   'P 1'
#
loop_
_entity.id
_entity.type
_entity.pdbx_description
1 polymer ?
#
loop_
_entity_poly.entity_id
_entity_poly.type
_entity_poly.pdbx_seq_one_letter_code
_entity_poly.pdbx_strand_id
1 'polypeptide(L)'
;PYALNDIALLKRVDASMITIRCRVNGEYLVTYQADGLIVSTPTGSTAYNLSNGGPIIVPSADILCLTPVAPHSLNIRPIVINDDCVVELEVESRSHNFLAAIDGRSEKLREGTKVIIRRAPFKIKIVKQRSSHYFSTLRDKLMWGADQR
;
A
#
# COMPACT_ATOMS: atom_id res chain seq x y z
N PRO A 1 1.72 2.19 15.55
CA PRO A 1 0.71 1.24 15.07
C PRO A 1 1.28 0.26 14.05
N TYR A 2 0.61 -0.87 13.86
CA TYR A 2 1.03 -1.94 12.97
C TYR A 2 -0.06 -2.29 11.97
N ALA A 3 0.34 -2.66 10.77
CA ALA A 3 -0.56 -3.15 9.73
C ALA A 3 -0.13 -4.53 9.24
N LEU A 4 -1.09 -5.41 9.01
CA LEU A 4 -0.87 -6.70 8.36
C LEU A 4 -0.93 -6.55 6.83
N ASN A 5 -1.89 -5.78 6.34
CA ASN A 5 -2.12 -5.61 4.90
C ASN A 5 -1.43 -4.37 4.34
N ASP A 6 -1.82 -3.19 4.81
CA ASP A 6 -1.35 -1.95 4.22
C ASP A 6 -1.50 -0.74 5.14
N ILE A 7 -0.76 0.31 4.80
CA ILE A 7 -0.95 1.65 5.29
C ILE A 7 -1.18 2.53 4.07
N ALA A 8 -2.32 3.22 4.03
CA ALA A 8 -2.66 4.11 2.94
C ALA A 8 -2.77 5.55 3.42
N LEU A 9 -2.14 6.47 2.70
CA LEU A 9 -2.35 7.91 2.88
C LEU A 9 -3.36 8.36 1.83
N LEU A 10 -4.47 8.94 2.27
CA LEU A 10 -5.60 9.23 1.40
C LEU A 10 -6.05 10.68 1.56
N LYS A 11 -6.55 11.26 0.48
CA LYS A 11 -7.25 12.54 0.54
C LYS A 11 -8.54 12.37 1.36
N ARG A 12 -9.06 13.47 1.88
CA ARG A 12 -10.42 13.49 2.44
C ARG A 12 -11.44 13.34 1.32
N VAL A 13 -12.63 12.79 1.66
CA VAL A 13 -13.68 12.42 0.69
C VAL A 13 -14.01 13.55 -0.28
N ASP A 14 -14.16 14.78 0.22
CA ASP A 14 -14.56 15.94 -0.59
C ASP A 14 -13.38 16.81 -1.04
N ALA A 15 -12.15 16.34 -0.87
CA ALA A 15 -10.95 17.11 -1.20
C ALA A 15 -10.46 16.80 -2.61
N SER A 16 -9.71 17.75 -3.18
CA SER A 16 -8.90 17.52 -4.37
C SER A 16 -7.78 16.54 -4.05
N MET A 17 -7.15 15.98 -5.10
CA MET A 17 -5.99 15.11 -4.90
C MET A 17 -4.92 15.79 -4.04
N ILE A 18 -4.11 14.96 -3.40
CA ILE A 18 -3.03 15.39 -2.52
C ILE A 18 -1.68 15.19 -3.20
N THR A 19 -0.67 15.86 -2.66
CA THR A 19 0.71 15.72 -3.07
C THR A 19 1.46 14.96 -2.00
N ILE A 20 2.09 13.85 -2.37
CA ILE A 20 2.83 12.98 -1.44
C ILE A 20 4.28 12.88 -1.91
N ARG A 21 5.19 13.48 -1.16
CA ARG A 21 6.62 13.35 -1.41
C ARG A 21 7.12 12.07 -0.76
N CYS A 22 7.74 11.21 -1.55
CA CYS A 22 8.23 9.90 -1.10
C CYS A 22 9.75 9.83 -1.17
N ARG A 23 10.34 9.41 -0.04
CA ARG A 23 11.76 9.04 0.08
C ARG A 23 11.88 7.60 0.51
N VAL A 24 12.84 6.89 -0.03
CA VAL A 24 13.16 5.51 0.35
C VAL A 24 14.62 5.50 0.80
N ASN A 25 14.86 5.10 2.04
CA ASN A 25 16.19 5.13 2.66
C ASN A 25 16.87 6.49 2.56
N GLY A 26 16.09 7.58 2.73
CA GLY A 26 16.59 8.94 2.61
C GLY A 26 16.75 9.47 1.19
N GLU A 27 16.61 8.62 0.18
CA GLU A 27 16.70 9.00 -1.23
C GLU A 27 15.34 9.39 -1.77
N TYR A 28 15.27 10.53 -2.47
CA TYR A 28 14.05 10.95 -3.13
C TYR A 28 13.65 9.97 -4.23
N LEU A 29 12.44 9.44 -4.14
CA LEU A 29 11.87 8.55 -5.17
C LEU A 29 11.03 9.34 -6.17
N VAL A 30 9.96 9.96 -5.67
CA VAL A 30 8.97 10.63 -6.52
C VAL A 30 8.05 11.48 -5.65
N THR A 31 7.39 12.44 -6.27
CA THR A 31 6.27 13.17 -5.68
C THR A 31 4.99 12.77 -6.39
N TYR A 32 4.13 12.06 -5.67
CA TYR A 32 2.83 11.62 -6.19
C TYR A 32 1.84 12.78 -6.16
N GLN A 33 1.12 12.98 -7.25
CA GLN A 33 -0.13 13.75 -7.28
C GLN A 33 -1.25 12.77 -7.54
N ALA A 34 -2.02 12.46 -6.53
CA ALA A 34 -2.95 11.34 -6.53
C ALA A 34 -4.03 11.52 -5.46
N ASP A 35 -5.02 10.65 -5.46
CA ASP A 35 -5.98 10.55 -4.36
C ASP A 35 -5.36 9.91 -3.12
N GLY A 36 -4.28 9.18 -3.28
CA GLY A 36 -3.56 8.58 -2.19
C GLY A 36 -2.38 7.71 -2.64
N LEU A 37 -1.75 7.09 -1.66
CA LEU A 37 -0.67 6.12 -1.83
C LEU A 37 -0.85 4.98 -0.85
N ILE A 38 -0.74 3.77 -1.34
CA ILE A 38 -0.81 2.53 -0.54
C ILE A 38 0.59 1.96 -0.41
N VAL A 39 1.02 1.69 0.82
CA VAL A 39 2.22 0.90 1.10
C VAL A 39 1.74 -0.46 1.61
N SER A 40 1.94 -1.49 0.82
CA SER A 40 1.38 -2.82 1.05
C SER A 40 2.45 -3.85 1.36
N THR A 41 2.11 -4.77 2.27
CA THR A 41 2.84 -6.02 2.47
C THR A 41 2.47 -7.03 1.38
N PRO A 42 3.21 -8.13 1.22
CA PRO A 42 2.80 -9.21 0.32
C PRO A 42 1.39 -9.75 0.64
N THR A 43 1.08 -9.94 1.93
CA THR A 43 -0.26 -10.35 2.37
C THR A 43 -1.33 -9.35 1.94
N GLY A 44 -1.05 -8.07 2.05
CA GLY A 44 -1.96 -6.99 1.66
C GLY A 44 -2.04 -6.75 0.16
N SER A 45 -1.20 -7.40 -0.65
CA SER A 45 -1.19 -7.18 -2.11
C SER A 45 -2.52 -7.55 -2.77
N THR A 46 -3.28 -8.48 -2.19
CA THR A 46 -4.61 -8.88 -2.65
C THR A 46 -5.77 -8.13 -1.98
N ALA A 47 -5.46 -7.15 -1.13
CA ALA A 47 -6.44 -6.25 -0.51
C ALA A 47 -6.58 -4.95 -1.30
N TYR A 48 -6.46 -3.81 -0.66
CA TYR A 48 -6.63 -2.49 -1.29
C TYR A 48 -5.63 -2.24 -2.44
N ASN A 49 -4.42 -2.78 -2.31
CA ASN A 49 -3.41 -2.74 -3.38
C ASN A 49 -3.95 -3.30 -4.71
N LEU A 50 -4.65 -4.44 -4.65
CA LEU A 50 -5.20 -5.09 -5.84
C LEU A 50 -6.23 -4.20 -6.55
N SER A 51 -7.12 -3.55 -5.79
CA SER A 51 -8.15 -2.66 -6.32
C SER A 51 -7.58 -1.46 -7.07
N ASN A 52 -6.33 -1.10 -6.80
CA ASN A 52 -5.66 0.04 -7.41
C ASN A 52 -4.59 -0.36 -8.44
N GLY A 53 -4.69 -1.57 -8.97
CA GLY A 53 -3.83 -2.05 -10.04
C GLY A 53 -2.44 -2.50 -9.58
N GLY A 54 -2.23 -2.69 -8.27
CA GLY A 54 -1.01 -3.24 -7.75
C GLY A 54 -0.88 -4.73 -8.05
N PRO A 55 0.35 -5.26 -8.14
CA PRO A 55 0.59 -6.67 -8.44
C PRO A 55 0.18 -7.58 -7.27
N ILE A 56 -0.14 -8.83 -7.61
CA ILE A 56 -0.30 -9.91 -6.63
C ILE A 56 1.10 -10.39 -6.26
N ILE A 57 1.39 -10.40 -4.96
CA ILE A 57 2.72 -10.77 -4.46
C ILE A 57 2.57 -11.97 -3.53
N VAL A 58 3.37 -13.00 -3.79
CA VAL A 58 3.34 -14.21 -2.96
C VAL A 58 3.73 -13.87 -1.50
N PRO A 59 3.06 -14.49 -0.51
CA PRO A 59 3.27 -14.13 0.91
C PRO A 59 4.69 -14.35 1.42
N SER A 60 5.48 -15.19 0.78
CA SER A 60 6.87 -15.48 1.16
C SER A 60 7.87 -14.41 0.70
N ALA A 61 7.47 -13.45 -0.13
CA ALA A 61 8.37 -12.42 -0.63
C ALA A 61 8.70 -11.40 0.46
N ASP A 62 9.96 -10.97 0.50
CA ASP A 62 10.45 -9.98 1.47
C ASP A 62 10.45 -8.59 0.82
N ILE A 63 9.25 -8.07 0.55
CA ILE A 63 9.06 -6.82 -0.16
C ILE A 63 7.95 -5.95 0.44
N LEU A 64 7.95 -4.69 0.04
CA LEU A 64 6.82 -3.75 0.16
C LEU A 64 6.45 -3.26 -1.23
N CYS A 65 5.18 -3.00 -1.45
CA CYS A 65 4.69 -2.44 -2.72
C CYS A 65 4.09 -1.06 -2.48
N LEU A 66 4.52 -0.08 -3.26
CA LEU A 66 3.97 1.28 -3.25
C LEU A 66 3.07 1.44 -4.47
N THR A 67 1.76 1.61 -4.23
CA THR A 67 0.75 1.69 -5.27
C THR A 67 -0.04 2.99 -5.14
N PRO A 68 0.03 3.90 -6.12
CA PRO A 68 -0.75 5.14 -6.07
C PRO A 68 -2.24 4.88 -6.31
N VAL A 69 -3.08 5.71 -5.69
CA VAL A 69 -4.53 5.71 -5.88
C VAL A 69 -4.89 6.84 -6.83
N ALA A 70 -5.45 6.51 -7.98
CA ALA A 70 -5.86 7.47 -9.01
C ALA A 70 -4.80 8.55 -9.29
N PRO A 71 -3.58 8.19 -9.68
CA PRO A 71 -2.53 9.16 -9.92
C PRO A 71 -2.84 10.03 -11.13
N HIS A 72 -2.43 11.30 -11.05
CA HIS A 72 -2.58 12.24 -12.16
C HIS A 72 -1.69 11.86 -13.35
N SER A 73 -0.46 11.43 -13.09
CA SER A 73 0.48 11.03 -14.14
C SER A 73 0.24 9.60 -14.61
N LEU A 74 0.15 9.42 -15.93
CA LEU A 74 0.02 8.11 -16.55
C LEU A 74 1.31 7.29 -16.53
N ASN A 75 2.43 7.93 -16.21
CA ASN A 75 3.74 7.27 -16.18
C ASN A 75 4.07 6.63 -14.82
N ILE A 76 3.30 6.96 -13.79
CA ILE A 76 3.47 6.37 -12.47
C ILE A 76 2.90 4.95 -12.45
N ARG A 77 3.69 4.03 -11.98
CA ARG A 77 3.33 2.61 -11.81
C ARG A 77 3.60 2.18 -10.38
N PRO A 78 2.92 1.15 -9.89
CA PRO A 78 3.32 0.53 -8.63
C PRO A 78 4.78 0.12 -8.67
N ILE A 79 5.49 0.34 -7.57
CA ILE A 79 6.90 -0.05 -7.42
C ILE A 79 7.05 -0.99 -6.25
N VAL A 80 7.84 -2.03 -6.46
CA VAL A 80 8.19 -3.03 -5.44
C VAL A 80 9.59 -2.74 -4.94
N ILE A 81 9.75 -2.65 -3.62
CA ILE A 81 11.03 -2.41 -2.96
C ILE A 81 11.28 -3.51 -1.93
N ASN A 82 12.54 -3.65 -1.50
CA ASN A 82 12.86 -4.56 -0.40
C ASN A 82 12.20 -4.10 0.89
N ASP A 83 11.76 -5.03 1.74
CA ASP A 83 11.05 -4.71 2.97
C ASP A 83 11.96 -4.21 4.10
N ASP A 84 13.28 -4.25 3.92
CA ASP A 84 14.25 -3.62 4.82
C ASP A 84 14.39 -2.11 4.59
N CYS A 85 13.73 -1.58 3.56
CA CYS A 85 13.71 -0.15 3.29
C CYS A 85 12.85 0.62 4.28
N VAL A 86 13.23 1.87 4.53
CA VAL A 86 12.44 2.83 5.30
C VAL A 86 11.79 3.79 4.32
N VAL A 87 10.46 3.81 4.30
CA VAL A 87 9.66 4.71 3.46
C VAL A 87 9.27 5.92 4.27
N GLU A 88 9.58 7.11 3.76
CA GLU A 88 9.26 8.39 4.38
C GLU A 88 8.33 9.18 3.46
N LEU A 89 7.19 9.58 3.99
CA LEU A 89 6.14 10.26 3.25
C LEU A 89 5.79 11.59 3.90
N GLU A 90 5.70 12.64 3.09
CA GLU A 90 5.20 13.95 3.49
C GLU A 90 4.05 14.35 2.58
N VAL A 91 2.95 14.79 3.17
CA VAL A 91 1.72 15.12 2.44
C VAL A 91 1.45 16.61 2.49
N GLU A 92 1.13 17.18 1.33
CA GLU A 92 0.55 18.51 1.20
C GLU A 92 -0.87 18.39 0.65
N SER A 93 -1.79 19.16 1.22
CA SER A 93 -3.21 19.11 0.88
C SER A 93 -3.82 20.51 0.99
N ARG A 94 -4.75 20.85 0.09
CA ARG A 94 -5.50 22.12 0.18
C ARG A 94 -6.32 22.23 1.47
N SER A 95 -6.81 21.10 2.00
CA SER A 95 -7.53 21.07 3.26
C SER A 95 -6.63 21.09 4.48
N HIS A 96 -5.29 21.10 4.29
CA HIS A 96 -4.27 21.06 5.34
C HIS A 96 -4.29 19.81 6.20
N ASN A 97 -5.00 18.78 5.77
CA ASN A 97 -5.03 17.47 6.44
C ASN A 97 -5.28 16.34 5.44
N PHE A 98 -5.04 15.12 5.89
CA PHE A 98 -5.21 13.90 5.11
C PHE A 98 -5.59 12.75 6.04
N LEU A 99 -5.92 11.61 5.47
CA LEU A 99 -6.26 10.40 6.22
C LEU A 99 -5.11 9.39 6.12
N ALA A 100 -4.76 8.78 7.24
CA ALA A 100 -3.91 7.60 7.30
C ALA A 100 -4.80 6.41 7.65
N ALA A 101 -4.91 5.46 6.74
CA ALA A 101 -5.69 4.25 6.94
C ALA A 101 -4.74 3.08 7.19
N ILE A 102 -4.87 2.45 8.35
CA ILE A 102 -4.04 1.31 8.77
C ILE A 102 -4.94 0.09 8.80
N ASP A 103 -4.76 -0.83 7.86
CA ASP A 103 -5.67 -1.97 7.65
C ASP A 103 -7.15 -1.53 7.64
N GLY A 104 -7.45 -0.44 6.96
CA GLY A 104 -8.80 0.10 6.82
C GLY A 104 -9.28 0.99 7.96
N ARG A 105 -8.51 1.18 9.02
CA ARG A 105 -8.86 2.09 10.12
C ARG A 105 -8.25 3.45 9.87
N SER A 106 -9.10 4.45 9.66
CA SER A 106 -8.66 5.80 9.30
C SER A 106 -8.39 6.69 10.50
N GLU A 107 -7.32 7.44 10.43
CA GLU A 107 -6.94 8.49 11.37
C GLU A 107 -6.63 9.75 10.58
N LYS A 108 -7.11 10.90 11.07
CA LYS A 108 -6.87 12.19 10.43
C LYS A 108 -5.55 12.78 10.91
N LEU A 109 -4.70 13.16 9.97
CA LEU A 109 -3.41 13.78 10.23
C LEU A 109 -3.33 15.16 9.56
N ARG A 110 -2.48 16.03 10.12
CA ARG A 110 -2.20 17.34 9.51
C ARG A 110 -1.18 17.22 8.40
N GLU A 111 -1.32 18.06 7.39
CA GLU A 111 -0.27 18.23 6.38
C GLU A 111 1.07 18.59 7.06
N GLY A 112 2.18 18.15 6.47
CA GLY A 112 3.50 18.31 7.06
C GLY A 112 3.86 17.26 8.11
N THR A 113 2.90 16.43 8.55
CA THR A 113 3.23 15.26 9.39
C THR A 113 4.06 14.29 8.57
N LYS A 114 5.25 13.97 9.08
CA LYS A 114 6.12 12.98 8.46
C LYS A 114 5.64 11.59 8.85
N VAL A 115 5.29 10.79 7.85
CA VAL A 115 4.89 9.39 8.04
C VAL A 115 6.05 8.49 7.66
N ILE A 116 6.51 7.67 8.60
CA ILE A 116 7.61 6.73 8.39
C ILE A 116 7.04 5.32 8.47
N ILE A 117 7.24 4.55 7.39
CA ILE A 117 6.75 3.19 7.27
C ILE A 117 7.93 2.26 7.06
N ARG A 118 7.98 1.20 7.85
CA ARG A 118 9.00 0.17 7.77
C ARG A 118 8.45 -1.17 8.26
N ARG A 119 9.16 -2.24 7.92
CA ARG A 119 8.81 -3.57 8.42
C ARG A 119 8.84 -3.61 9.94
N ALA A 120 7.85 -4.24 10.54
CA ALA A 120 7.84 -4.50 11.97
C ALA A 120 9.00 -5.45 12.36
N PRO A 121 9.54 -5.33 13.59
CA PRO A 121 10.65 -6.19 14.05
C PRO A 121 10.21 -7.62 14.37
N PHE A 122 8.96 -8.00 14.07
CA PHE A 122 8.41 -9.32 14.32
C PHE A 122 7.56 -9.77 13.13
N LYS A 123 7.30 -11.07 13.05
CA LYS A 123 6.39 -11.68 12.06
C LYS A 123 5.16 -12.24 12.75
N ILE A 124 4.03 -12.21 12.06
CA ILE A 124 2.79 -12.85 12.50
C ILE A 124 2.74 -14.25 11.89
N LYS A 125 2.42 -15.24 12.72
CA LYS A 125 2.22 -16.61 12.26
C LYS A 125 0.76 -16.83 11.95
N ILE A 126 0.47 -17.36 10.75
CA ILE A 126 -0.88 -17.69 10.31
C ILE A 126 -1.04 -19.21 10.34
N VAL A 127 -2.08 -19.67 11.05
CA VAL A 127 -2.41 -21.10 11.10
C VAL A 127 -3.08 -21.49 9.78
N LYS A 128 -2.54 -22.51 9.12
CA LYS A 128 -3.09 -23.06 7.87
C LYS A 128 -3.32 -24.54 8.01
N GLN A 129 -4.33 -25.05 7.30
CA GLN A 129 -4.51 -26.49 7.14
C GLN A 129 -3.38 -27.06 6.28
N ARG A 130 -2.96 -28.30 6.54
CA ARG A 130 -1.89 -28.95 5.76
C ARG A 130 -2.21 -29.10 4.27
N SER A 131 -3.48 -29.21 3.92
CA SER A 131 -3.97 -29.29 2.54
C SER A 131 -4.12 -27.92 1.85
N SER A 132 -3.86 -26.82 2.56
CA SER A 132 -4.00 -25.48 2.01
C SER A 132 -2.77 -25.11 1.20
N HIS A 133 -2.98 -24.73 -0.07
CA HIS A 133 -1.94 -24.26 -0.98
C HIS A 133 -2.27 -22.85 -1.47
N TYR A 134 -1.29 -21.97 -1.47
CA TYR A 134 -1.48 -20.56 -1.83
C TYR A 134 -2.06 -20.38 -3.23
N PHE A 135 -1.55 -21.09 -4.24
CA PHE A 135 -2.03 -20.94 -5.61
C PHE A 135 -3.45 -21.45 -5.82
N SER A 136 -3.83 -22.52 -5.10
CA SER A 136 -5.22 -22.98 -5.09
C SER A 136 -6.15 -21.93 -4.49
N THR A 137 -5.76 -21.34 -3.36
CA THR A 137 -6.51 -20.27 -2.71
C THR A 137 -6.64 -19.06 -3.62
N LEU A 138 -5.58 -18.67 -4.31
CA LEU A 138 -5.57 -17.56 -5.25
C LEU A 138 -6.59 -17.77 -6.39
N ARG A 139 -6.58 -18.96 -7.00
CA ARG A 139 -7.54 -19.32 -8.06
C ARG A 139 -8.97 -19.30 -7.56
N ASP A 140 -9.21 -19.92 -6.41
CA ASP A 140 -10.56 -20.13 -5.88
C ASP A 140 -11.19 -18.83 -5.37
N LYS A 141 -10.43 -18.00 -4.67
CA LYS A 141 -10.95 -16.77 -4.07
C LYS A 141 -10.96 -15.58 -5.02
N LEU A 142 -9.97 -15.46 -5.89
CA LEU A 142 -9.84 -14.33 -6.82
C LEU A 142 -10.22 -14.69 -8.25
N MET A 143 -10.59 -15.93 -8.52
CA MET A 143 -10.86 -16.43 -9.87
C MET A 143 -9.67 -16.18 -10.81
N TRP A 144 -8.46 -16.17 -10.25
CA TRP A 144 -7.25 -15.86 -10.99
C TRP A 144 -7.00 -16.90 -12.09
N GLY A 145 -6.85 -16.43 -13.31
CA GLY A 145 -6.67 -17.30 -14.46
C GLY A 145 -7.94 -18.05 -14.90
N ALA A 146 -9.11 -17.79 -14.29
CA ALA A 146 -10.35 -18.42 -14.68
C ALA A 146 -10.86 -17.85 -16.01
N ASP A 147 -11.31 -18.75 -16.90
CA ASP A 147 -11.98 -18.37 -18.14
C ASP A 147 -13.44 -18.00 -17.81
N GLN A 148 -13.84 -16.79 -18.15
CA GLN A 148 -15.18 -16.28 -17.86
C GLN A 148 -16.17 -16.48 -19.04
N ARG A 149 -15.94 -17.46 -19.83
CA ARG A 149 -16.89 -17.75 -20.93
C ARG A 149 -18.27 -18.16 -20.41
#